data_a7f68fb96d51c5b4cc56d7ecc574c148
#
_entry.id   a7f68fb96d51c5b4cc56d7ecc574c148
#
_cell.length_a   1.000
_cell.length_b   1.000
_cell.length_c   1.000
_cell.angle_alpha   90.00
_cell.angle_beta   90.00
_cell.angle_gamma   90.00
#
_symmetry.space_group_name_H-M   'P 1'
#
loop_
_entity.id
_entity.type
_entity.pdbx_description
1 polymer ?
#
loop_
_entity_poly.entity_id
_entity_poly.type
_entity_poly.pdbx_seq_one_letter_code
_entity_poly.pdbx_strand_id
1 'polypeptide(L)'
;GGCNNTARNSYSTVVGGYVLSAAGGCSFIGGGSSNCTTTNQAAILGGFCNAIKKAGSQSTIGGGSNHTICGANSTIGGGNANQISTCGCCSSIAGGNAGCICTAYSFIGAGTGNTIGGCGTACSSRPGGGSGAARTCFCGSSILGSNIVAVSGHMLHTNRLFLSADGSGCGIPTSDPKVAGVVWRSGTDLKISTGP
;
A
#
# COMPACT_ATOMS: atom_id res chain seq x y z
N GLY A 1 -0.02 2.45 32.50
CA GLY A 1 -1.10 3.30 33.02
C GLY A 1 -2.23 3.51 32.06
N GLY A 2 -3.23 4.29 32.42
CA GLY A 2 -4.38 4.58 31.56
C GLY A 2 -5.68 3.97 32.09
N CYS A 3 -6.72 3.96 31.27
CA CYS A 3 -8.07 3.54 31.67
C CYS A 3 -8.66 2.53 30.71
N ASN A 4 -9.34 1.50 31.23
CA ASN A 4 -10.03 0.47 30.48
C ASN A 4 -9.12 -0.31 29.48
N ASN A 5 -7.88 -0.52 29.83
CA ASN A 5 -6.94 -1.28 29.03
C ASN A 5 -6.94 -2.75 29.43
N THR A 6 -6.85 -3.64 28.44
CA THR A 6 -6.91 -5.08 28.66
C THR A 6 -5.84 -5.81 27.85
N ALA A 7 -5.03 -6.64 28.51
CA ALA A 7 -4.15 -7.64 27.90
C ALA A 7 -4.67 -9.02 28.32
N ARG A 8 -5.19 -9.82 27.38
CA ARG A 8 -5.96 -11.05 27.71
C ARG A 8 -5.22 -12.36 27.51
N ASN A 9 -4.30 -12.43 26.58
CA ASN A 9 -3.61 -13.67 26.24
C ASN A 9 -2.14 -13.68 26.67
N SER A 10 -1.55 -14.86 26.66
CA SER A 10 -0.14 -15.06 27.05
C SER A 10 0.79 -14.12 26.29
N TYR A 11 1.67 -13.47 27.06
CA TYR A 11 2.68 -12.55 26.53
C TYR A 11 2.11 -11.33 25.79
N SER A 12 0.83 -10.99 26.00
CA SER A 12 0.27 -9.76 25.47
C SER A 12 0.61 -8.56 26.35
N THR A 13 0.86 -7.41 25.73
CA THR A 13 1.30 -6.21 26.42
C THR A 13 0.49 -4.98 25.99
N VAL A 14 0.01 -4.20 26.96
CA VAL A 14 -0.54 -2.87 26.76
C VAL A 14 0.23 -1.93 27.69
N VAL A 15 0.93 -0.93 27.13
CA VAL A 15 1.76 -0.01 27.92
C VAL A 15 0.89 1.02 28.64
N GLY A 16 -0.09 1.63 27.91
CA GLY A 16 -0.99 2.61 28.48
C GLY A 16 -1.94 3.18 27.43
N GLY A 17 -2.85 4.05 27.84
CA GLY A 17 -3.82 4.68 26.96
C GLY A 17 -5.26 4.50 27.41
N TYR A 18 -6.23 4.59 26.50
CA TYR A 18 -7.65 4.52 26.80
C TYR A 18 -8.38 3.48 25.94
N VAL A 19 -9.06 2.55 26.58
CA VAL A 19 -9.85 1.49 25.91
C VAL A 19 -9.03 0.68 24.92
N LEU A 20 -7.90 0.14 25.36
CA LEU A 20 -7.03 -0.69 24.53
C LEU A 20 -7.26 -2.17 24.81
N SER A 21 -7.27 -3.01 23.76
CA SER A 21 -7.49 -4.45 23.92
C SER A 21 -6.45 -5.27 23.13
N ALA A 22 -5.47 -5.83 23.83
CA ALA A 22 -4.52 -6.79 23.29
C ALA A 22 -5.04 -8.21 23.61
N ALA A 23 -5.85 -8.78 22.72
CA ALA A 23 -6.49 -10.07 22.91
C ALA A 23 -5.81 -11.23 22.14
N GLY A 24 -4.80 -10.95 21.33
CA GLY A 24 -3.96 -11.98 20.70
C GLY A 24 -2.76 -12.36 21.57
N GLY A 25 -2.28 -13.60 21.47
CA GLY A 25 -1.04 -14.01 22.14
C GLY A 25 0.17 -13.30 21.55
N CYS A 26 1.14 -12.95 22.38
CA CYS A 26 2.33 -12.19 21.99
C CYS A 26 2.00 -10.89 21.24
N SER A 27 0.84 -10.28 21.51
CA SER A 27 0.46 -9.01 20.89
C SER A 27 0.86 -7.81 21.72
N PHE A 28 1.08 -6.68 21.05
CA PHE A 28 1.57 -5.45 21.66
C PHE A 28 0.70 -4.24 21.27
N ILE A 29 0.32 -3.44 22.25
CA ILE A 29 -0.25 -2.11 22.02
C ILE A 29 0.52 -1.10 22.85
N GLY A 30 1.23 -0.17 22.18
CA GLY A 30 2.04 0.84 22.85
C GLY A 30 1.22 1.92 23.54
N GLY A 31 0.10 2.34 22.94
CA GLY A 31 -0.74 3.38 23.54
C GLY A 31 -1.87 3.85 22.63
N GLY A 32 -2.34 5.09 22.88
CA GLY A 32 -3.40 5.71 22.13
C GLY A 32 -4.80 5.45 22.69
N SER A 33 -5.80 5.41 21.82
CA SER A 33 -7.20 5.20 22.22
C SER A 33 -7.92 4.25 21.26
N SER A 34 -8.72 3.35 21.83
CA SER A 34 -9.59 2.41 21.09
C SER A 34 -8.85 1.49 20.11
N ASN A 35 -7.58 1.20 20.34
CA ASN A 35 -6.80 0.28 19.51
C ASN A 35 -7.03 -1.17 19.97
N CYS A 36 -7.13 -2.10 19.00
CA CYS A 36 -7.46 -3.50 19.29
C CYS A 36 -6.66 -4.48 18.44
N THR A 37 -6.08 -5.51 19.07
CA THR A 37 -5.53 -6.69 18.40
C THR A 37 -6.31 -7.93 18.83
N THR A 38 -6.82 -8.71 17.87
CA THR A 38 -7.51 -9.98 18.16
C THR A 38 -6.78 -11.19 17.60
N THR A 39 -5.55 -11.01 17.18
CA THR A 39 -4.71 -12.04 16.55
C THR A 39 -3.33 -12.08 17.18
N ASN A 40 -2.62 -13.18 16.99
CA ASN A 40 -1.32 -13.41 17.59
C ASN A 40 -0.21 -12.60 16.90
N GLN A 41 0.84 -12.25 17.68
CA GLN A 41 2.05 -11.59 17.18
C GLN A 41 1.76 -10.29 16.40
N ALA A 42 0.72 -9.58 16.81
CA ALA A 42 0.30 -8.32 16.19
C ALA A 42 0.78 -7.13 17.02
N ALA A 43 1.18 -6.05 16.38
CA ALA A 43 1.63 -4.85 17.06
C ALA A 43 0.89 -3.60 16.56
N ILE A 44 0.39 -2.78 17.49
CA ILE A 44 -0.10 -1.43 17.24
C ILE A 44 0.73 -0.49 18.12
N LEU A 45 1.55 0.37 17.50
CA LEU A 45 2.42 1.24 18.29
C LEU A 45 1.64 2.38 18.94
N GLY A 46 0.54 2.83 18.32
CA GLY A 46 -0.32 3.87 18.89
C GLY A 46 -1.44 4.31 17.96
N GLY A 47 -1.98 5.52 18.21
CA GLY A 47 -3.03 6.12 17.39
C GLY A 47 -4.45 5.91 17.91
N PHE A 48 -5.44 6.04 17.02
CA PHE A 48 -6.85 6.01 17.37
C PHE A 48 -7.66 5.02 16.51
N CYS A 49 -8.47 4.18 17.16
CA CYS A 49 -9.37 3.23 16.49
C CYS A 49 -8.68 2.31 15.46
N ASN A 50 -7.46 1.87 15.72
CA ASN A 50 -6.75 0.94 14.85
C ASN A 50 -7.02 -0.51 15.27
N ALA A 51 -7.20 -1.39 14.29
CA ALA A 51 -7.55 -2.80 14.55
C ALA A 51 -6.72 -3.78 13.71
N ILE A 52 -6.13 -4.79 14.36
CA ILE A 52 -5.59 -5.96 13.69
C ILE A 52 -6.46 -7.16 14.05
N LYS A 53 -7.19 -7.69 13.04
CA LYS A 53 -8.22 -8.69 13.23
C LYS A 53 -7.73 -10.12 12.98
N LYS A 54 -8.54 -11.09 13.30
CA LYS A 54 -8.23 -12.52 13.43
C LYS A 54 -7.31 -13.14 12.36
N ALA A 55 -7.38 -12.74 11.12
CA ALA A 55 -6.49 -13.24 10.06
C ALA A 55 -5.19 -12.42 9.88
N GLY A 56 -5.04 -11.31 10.59
CA GLY A 56 -3.90 -10.39 10.48
C GLY A 56 -2.71 -10.73 11.40
N SER A 57 -2.40 -11.98 11.63
CA SER A 57 -1.25 -12.38 12.45
C SER A 57 0.07 -11.86 11.89
N GLN A 58 1.04 -11.61 12.78
CA GLN A 58 2.36 -11.11 12.42
C GLN A 58 2.32 -9.77 11.66
N SER A 59 1.33 -8.93 11.99
CA SER A 59 1.11 -7.66 11.31
C SER A 59 1.32 -6.46 12.23
N THR A 60 1.61 -5.30 11.64
CA THR A 60 1.94 -4.10 12.39
C THR A 60 1.18 -2.88 11.88
N ILE A 61 0.67 -2.07 12.81
CA ILE A 61 0.20 -0.70 12.55
C ILE A 61 1.10 0.26 13.32
N GLY A 62 1.80 1.16 12.61
CA GLY A 62 2.69 2.13 13.23
C GLY A 62 1.96 3.24 13.98
N GLY A 63 0.79 3.64 13.50
CA GLY A 63 -0.02 4.69 14.15
C GLY A 63 -1.11 5.19 13.22
N GLY A 64 -1.57 6.45 13.44
CA GLY A 64 -2.66 7.03 12.65
C GLY A 64 -4.04 6.67 13.19
N SER A 65 -5.05 6.70 12.33
CA SER A 65 -6.44 6.48 12.76
C SER A 65 -7.26 5.61 11.84
N ASN A 66 -8.17 4.82 12.43
CA ASN A 66 -9.16 4.01 11.73
C ASN A 66 -8.56 2.97 10.76
N HIS A 67 -7.38 2.46 11.05
CA HIS A 67 -6.76 1.43 10.23
C HIS A 67 -7.26 0.03 10.57
N THR A 68 -7.37 -0.81 9.55
CA THR A 68 -7.74 -2.22 9.74
C THR A 68 -6.81 -3.15 8.96
N ILE A 69 -6.21 -4.12 9.62
CA ILE A 69 -5.48 -5.22 8.98
C ILE A 69 -6.22 -6.52 9.28
N CYS A 70 -6.56 -7.25 8.20
CA CYS A 70 -7.08 -8.62 8.25
C CYS A 70 -6.17 -9.61 7.52
N GLY A 71 -5.20 -9.16 6.73
CA GLY A 71 -4.21 -10.00 6.05
C GLY A 71 -2.97 -10.22 6.92
N ALA A 72 -2.45 -11.43 6.99
CA ALA A 72 -1.26 -11.76 7.75
C ALA A 72 0.02 -11.15 7.15
N ASN A 73 1.07 -11.02 7.96
CA ASN A 73 2.38 -10.52 7.54
C ASN A 73 2.31 -9.16 6.82
N SER A 74 1.45 -8.28 7.31
CA SER A 74 1.13 -7.03 6.63
C SER A 74 1.41 -5.81 7.50
N THR A 75 1.64 -4.66 6.87
CA THR A 75 2.00 -3.45 7.59
C THR A 75 1.21 -2.23 7.10
N ILE A 76 0.72 -1.41 8.04
CA ILE A 76 0.26 -0.05 7.77
C ILE A 76 1.14 0.90 8.57
N GLY A 77 1.89 1.77 7.90
CA GLY A 77 2.78 2.73 8.55
C GLY A 77 2.01 3.82 9.31
N GLY A 78 0.95 4.36 8.69
CA GLY A 78 0.12 5.40 9.32
C GLY A 78 -0.91 5.99 8.36
N GLY A 79 -1.35 7.24 8.65
CA GLY A 79 -2.37 7.93 7.87
C GLY A 79 -3.77 7.79 8.45
N ASN A 80 -4.80 7.68 7.58
CA ASN A 80 -6.18 7.55 8.02
C ASN A 80 -6.97 6.55 7.18
N ALA A 81 -7.79 5.73 7.82
CA ALA A 81 -8.75 4.81 7.21
C ALA A 81 -8.15 3.84 6.17
N ASN A 82 -6.89 3.46 6.30
CA ASN A 82 -6.27 2.47 5.42
C ASN A 82 -6.65 1.04 5.82
N GLN A 83 -6.83 0.17 4.83
CA GLN A 83 -7.29 -1.20 5.05
C GLN A 83 -6.49 -2.22 4.24
N ILE A 84 -6.11 -3.32 4.89
CA ILE A 84 -5.61 -4.53 4.23
C ILE A 84 -6.60 -5.66 4.53
N SER A 85 -7.25 -6.19 3.50
CA SER A 85 -8.27 -7.23 3.62
C SER A 85 -7.65 -8.60 3.92
N THR A 86 -8.48 -9.59 4.18
CA THR A 86 -8.04 -10.97 4.47
C THR A 86 -7.22 -11.59 3.34
N CYS A 87 -7.49 -11.25 2.08
CA CYS A 87 -6.72 -11.72 0.93
C CYS A 87 -5.45 -10.89 0.69
N GLY A 88 -5.26 -9.78 1.40
CA GLY A 88 -4.12 -8.87 1.28
C GLY A 88 -2.90 -9.27 2.12
N CYS A 89 -2.61 -10.54 2.31
CA CYS A 89 -1.44 -10.97 3.07
C CYS A 89 -0.11 -10.52 2.43
N CYS A 90 0.95 -10.41 3.24
CA CYS A 90 2.28 -9.98 2.80
C CYS A 90 2.26 -8.62 2.06
N SER A 91 1.40 -7.71 2.49
CA SER A 91 1.19 -6.43 1.82
C SER A 91 1.48 -5.24 2.72
N SER A 92 1.74 -4.09 2.12
CA SER A 92 2.09 -2.89 2.89
C SER A 92 1.40 -1.64 2.36
N ILE A 93 0.93 -0.79 3.29
CA ILE A 93 0.50 0.58 3.04
C ILE A 93 1.40 1.50 3.86
N ALA A 94 2.25 2.29 3.21
CA ALA A 94 3.13 3.19 3.94
C ALA A 94 2.36 4.33 4.61
N GLY A 95 1.31 4.85 3.95
CA GLY A 95 0.50 5.92 4.51
C GLY A 95 -0.66 6.34 3.61
N GLY A 96 -1.14 7.58 3.78
CA GLY A 96 -2.24 8.13 3.00
C GLY A 96 -3.61 8.00 3.64
N ASN A 97 -4.66 8.20 2.86
CA ASN A 97 -6.03 8.18 3.33
C ASN A 97 -6.91 7.23 2.50
N ALA A 98 -7.68 6.38 3.16
CA ALA A 98 -8.60 5.44 2.55
C ALA A 98 -7.94 4.51 1.50
N GLY A 99 -6.69 4.11 1.71
CA GLY A 99 -6.01 3.10 0.92
C GLY A 99 -6.57 1.70 1.21
N CYS A 100 -6.80 0.88 0.19
CA CYS A 100 -7.32 -0.47 0.35
C CYS A 100 -6.53 -1.49 -0.47
N ILE A 101 -6.05 -2.54 0.19
CA ILE A 101 -5.41 -3.69 -0.46
C ILE A 101 -6.27 -4.93 -0.25
N CYS A 102 -6.69 -5.54 -1.35
CA CYS A 102 -7.49 -6.76 -1.38
C CYS A 102 -6.77 -7.97 -1.99
N THR A 103 -5.50 -7.84 -2.34
CA THR A 103 -4.67 -8.91 -2.93
C THR A 103 -3.32 -9.00 -2.22
N ALA A 104 -2.75 -10.20 -2.17
CA ALA A 104 -1.47 -10.43 -1.52
C ALA A 104 -0.28 -9.77 -2.24
N TYR A 105 0.85 -9.64 -1.54
CA TYR A 105 2.11 -9.13 -2.06
C TYR A 105 1.99 -7.75 -2.74
N SER A 106 1.20 -6.87 -2.16
CA SER A 106 0.85 -5.59 -2.76
C SER A 106 1.36 -4.41 -1.95
N PHE A 107 1.63 -3.29 -2.60
CA PHE A 107 2.15 -2.10 -1.95
C PHE A 107 1.41 -0.83 -2.37
N ILE A 108 0.98 -0.02 -1.38
CA ILE A 108 0.52 1.36 -1.57
C ILE A 108 1.50 2.29 -0.84
N GLY A 109 2.15 3.22 -1.55
CA GLY A 109 3.03 4.21 -0.95
C GLY A 109 2.25 5.26 -0.17
N ALA A 110 1.43 6.04 -0.87
CA ALA A 110 0.61 7.10 -0.27
C ALA A 110 -0.52 7.55 -1.20
N GLY A 111 -1.24 8.61 -0.83
CA GLY A 111 -2.32 9.20 -1.60
C GLY A 111 -3.69 8.92 -0.99
N THR A 112 -4.76 9.24 -1.72
CA THR A 112 -6.13 9.13 -1.23
C THR A 112 -6.97 8.19 -2.09
N GLY A 113 -7.73 7.30 -1.46
CA GLY A 113 -8.69 6.41 -2.14
C GLY A 113 -8.04 5.36 -3.04
N ASN A 114 -6.79 5.01 -2.81
CA ASN A 114 -6.07 4.04 -3.62
C ASN A 114 -6.56 2.63 -3.33
N THR A 115 -6.93 1.89 -4.36
CA THR A 115 -7.37 0.50 -4.21
C THR A 115 -6.52 -0.43 -5.08
N ILE A 116 -5.96 -1.46 -4.45
CA ILE A 116 -5.40 -2.61 -5.14
C ILE A 116 -6.35 -3.77 -4.88
N GLY A 117 -7.07 -4.21 -5.90
CA GLY A 117 -8.06 -5.26 -5.77
C GLY A 117 -8.58 -5.73 -7.11
N GLY A 118 -9.02 -6.97 -7.18
CA GLY A 118 -9.56 -7.59 -8.38
C GLY A 118 -9.44 -9.10 -8.29
N CYS A 119 -10.07 -9.81 -9.20
CA CYS A 119 -10.08 -11.26 -9.20
C CYS A 119 -8.68 -11.83 -9.49
N GLY A 120 -8.05 -12.34 -8.46
CA GLY A 120 -7.21 -13.51 -8.61
C GLY A 120 -5.74 -13.36 -8.77
N THR A 121 -5.04 -12.23 -8.52
CA THR A 121 -3.57 -12.33 -8.54
C THR A 121 -2.83 -11.29 -7.70
N ALA A 122 -1.85 -11.82 -6.99
CA ALA A 122 -0.88 -11.15 -6.15
C ALA A 122 0.08 -10.22 -6.95
N CYS A 123 0.82 -9.37 -6.24
CA CYS A 123 1.92 -8.57 -6.75
C CYS A 123 1.54 -7.31 -7.55
N SER A 124 0.89 -6.36 -6.89
CA SER A 124 0.63 -5.04 -7.49
C SER A 124 1.22 -3.91 -6.65
N SER A 125 1.65 -2.83 -7.27
CA SER A 125 2.32 -1.73 -6.60
C SER A 125 1.71 -0.37 -6.99
N ARG A 126 1.57 0.50 -5.99
CA ARG A 126 1.18 1.91 -6.13
C ARG A 126 2.11 2.79 -5.31
N PRO A 127 3.26 3.21 -5.84
CA PRO A 127 4.24 3.98 -5.09
C PRO A 127 3.72 5.35 -4.62
N GLY A 128 2.82 5.96 -5.35
CA GLY A 128 2.18 7.21 -4.98
C GLY A 128 1.00 7.50 -5.89
N GLY A 129 0.11 8.36 -5.45
CA GLY A 129 -1.02 8.77 -6.25
C GLY A 129 -1.72 9.96 -5.61
N GLY A 130 -2.26 10.82 -6.43
CA GLY A 130 -3.14 11.89 -6.00
C GLY A 130 -4.50 11.37 -5.53
N SER A 131 -5.42 12.28 -5.34
CA SER A 131 -6.82 11.99 -5.04
C SER A 131 -7.49 11.22 -6.19
N GLY A 132 -8.17 10.14 -5.88
CA GLY A 132 -8.97 9.36 -6.83
C GLY A 132 -8.78 7.85 -6.71
N ALA A 133 -9.85 7.10 -6.98
CA ALA A 133 -9.85 5.66 -6.93
C ALA A 133 -9.15 5.09 -8.18
N ALA A 134 -7.90 4.71 -8.05
CA ALA A 134 -7.27 3.90 -9.06
C ALA A 134 -7.29 2.44 -8.63
N ARG A 135 -7.66 1.57 -9.53
CA ARG A 135 -7.79 0.14 -9.27
C ARG A 135 -6.77 -0.65 -10.09
N THR A 136 -6.07 -1.54 -9.46
CA THR A 136 -5.26 -2.55 -10.15
C THR A 136 -5.96 -3.89 -10.02
N CYS A 137 -6.27 -4.51 -11.14
CA CYS A 137 -6.87 -5.84 -11.19
C CYS A 137 -5.92 -6.89 -11.80
N PHE A 138 -4.68 -6.52 -12.09
CA PHE A 138 -3.73 -7.37 -12.82
C PHE A 138 -2.43 -7.54 -12.04
N CYS A 139 -1.89 -8.74 -12.07
CA CYS A 139 -0.61 -9.07 -11.46
C CYS A 139 0.55 -8.27 -12.09
N GLY A 140 1.50 -7.86 -11.26
CA GLY A 140 2.70 -7.16 -11.71
C GLY A 140 2.48 -5.76 -12.27
N SER A 141 1.28 -5.18 -12.14
CA SER A 141 1.04 -3.82 -12.63
C SER A 141 1.50 -2.77 -11.61
N SER A 142 2.04 -1.67 -12.11
CA SER A 142 2.35 -0.47 -11.33
C SER A 142 1.51 0.70 -11.82
N ILE A 143 0.95 1.48 -10.88
CA ILE A 143 0.20 2.69 -11.19
C ILE A 143 0.88 3.89 -10.58
N LEU A 144 1.22 4.86 -11.40
CA LEU A 144 1.78 6.14 -11.01
C LEU A 144 0.87 7.28 -11.50
N GLY A 145 0.11 7.87 -10.60
CA GLY A 145 -0.85 8.94 -10.92
C GLY A 145 -2.22 8.73 -10.30
N SER A 146 -3.17 9.61 -10.67
CA SER A 146 -4.52 9.65 -10.14
C SER A 146 -5.55 9.17 -11.17
N ASN A 147 -6.63 8.55 -10.71
CA ASN A 147 -7.74 8.11 -11.57
C ASN A 147 -7.31 7.17 -12.71
N ILE A 148 -6.31 6.35 -12.48
CA ILE A 148 -5.81 5.38 -13.46
C ILE A 148 -6.27 3.99 -13.05
N VAL A 149 -6.81 3.25 -14.01
CA VAL A 149 -7.12 1.81 -13.87
C VAL A 149 -6.13 1.01 -14.69
N ALA A 150 -5.48 0.04 -14.09
CA ALA A 150 -4.65 -0.90 -14.85
C ALA A 150 -5.55 -1.76 -15.75
N VAL A 151 -5.23 -1.82 -17.02
CA VAL A 151 -5.97 -2.60 -18.03
C VAL A 151 -5.25 -3.89 -18.41
N SER A 152 -3.99 -4.03 -18.00
CA SER A 152 -3.19 -5.26 -18.21
C SER A 152 -2.14 -5.41 -17.10
N GLY A 153 -1.64 -6.63 -16.89
CA GLY A 153 -0.55 -6.93 -15.97
C GLY A 153 0.83 -6.59 -16.54
N HIS A 154 1.83 -6.60 -15.65
CA HIS A 154 3.26 -6.38 -15.98
C HIS A 154 3.56 -5.07 -16.73
N MET A 155 2.76 -4.04 -16.50
CA MET A 155 2.91 -2.73 -17.14
C MET A 155 2.91 -1.59 -16.14
N LEU A 156 3.59 -0.49 -16.49
CA LEU A 156 3.46 0.78 -15.80
C LEU A 156 2.29 1.57 -16.39
N HIS A 157 1.29 1.87 -15.56
CA HIS A 157 0.16 2.71 -15.92
C HIS A 157 0.36 4.11 -15.34
N THR A 158 0.39 5.12 -16.19
CA THR A 158 0.53 6.53 -15.76
C THR A 158 -0.30 7.45 -16.66
N ASN A 159 -0.85 8.51 -16.08
CA ASN A 159 -1.56 9.53 -16.84
C ASN A 159 -0.64 10.64 -17.37
N ARG A 160 0.62 10.68 -16.92
CA ARG A 160 1.66 11.58 -17.42
C ARG A 160 3.03 10.92 -17.29
N LEU A 161 3.69 10.71 -18.40
CA LEU A 161 5.09 10.33 -18.44
C LEU A 161 5.90 11.55 -18.90
N PHE A 162 6.69 12.12 -18.00
CA PHE A 162 7.66 13.15 -18.34
C PHE A 162 9.00 12.49 -18.67
N LEU A 163 9.40 12.60 -19.90
CA LEU A 163 10.72 12.20 -20.35
C LEU A 163 11.48 13.49 -20.64
N SER A 164 12.42 13.86 -19.76
CA SER A 164 13.20 15.10 -19.86
C SER A 164 14.22 14.98 -21.00
N ALA A 165 14.27 15.98 -21.88
CA ALA A 165 15.27 16.12 -22.92
C ALA A 165 16.08 17.41 -22.67
N ASP A 166 16.80 17.47 -21.53
CA ASP A 166 17.53 18.65 -21.10
C ASP A 166 18.98 18.74 -21.62
N GLY A 167 19.35 17.89 -22.55
CA GLY A 167 20.69 17.88 -23.13
C GLY A 167 21.78 17.29 -22.24
N SER A 168 21.43 16.79 -21.05
CA SER A 168 22.40 16.20 -20.11
C SER A 168 22.74 14.72 -20.37
N GLY A 169 22.39 14.20 -21.55
CA GLY A 169 22.70 12.83 -21.97
C GLY A 169 21.64 11.78 -21.57
N CYS A 170 20.59 12.17 -20.85
CA CYS A 170 19.49 11.29 -20.43
C CYS A 170 18.16 11.61 -21.14
N GLY A 171 18.18 12.35 -22.24
CA GLY A 171 16.98 12.71 -22.99
C GLY A 171 16.46 11.59 -23.90
N ILE A 172 15.19 11.75 -24.33
CA ILE A 172 14.63 10.87 -25.35
C ILE A 172 15.37 11.14 -26.67
N PRO A 173 15.86 10.11 -27.38
CA PRO A 173 16.45 10.29 -28.69
C PRO A 173 15.49 11.03 -29.64
N THR A 174 16.00 11.97 -30.42
CA THR A 174 15.24 12.73 -31.42
C THR A 174 15.28 12.11 -32.81
N SER A 175 16.03 11.04 -32.96
CA SER A 175 16.08 10.22 -34.17
C SER A 175 15.90 8.74 -33.82
N ASP A 176 15.44 7.94 -34.76
CA ASP A 176 15.25 6.51 -34.55
C ASP A 176 16.58 5.84 -34.18
N PRO A 177 16.71 5.27 -32.97
CA PRO A 177 17.97 4.68 -32.49
C PRO A 177 18.31 3.34 -33.14
N LYS A 178 17.42 2.79 -34.00
CA LYS A 178 17.57 1.48 -34.64
C LYS A 178 17.74 0.31 -33.65
N VAL A 179 17.25 0.45 -32.44
CA VAL A 179 17.23 -0.59 -31.41
C VAL A 179 15.77 -0.89 -31.06
N ALA A 180 15.33 -2.10 -31.29
CA ALA A 180 13.93 -2.48 -31.08
C ALA A 180 13.47 -2.20 -29.62
N GLY A 181 12.29 -1.62 -29.45
CA GLY A 181 11.68 -1.30 -28.18
C GLY A 181 12.14 0.03 -27.54
N VAL A 182 13.12 0.72 -28.12
CA VAL A 182 13.53 2.03 -27.59
C VAL A 182 12.53 3.11 -28.01
N VAL A 183 12.10 3.92 -27.04
CA VAL A 183 11.21 5.07 -27.28
C VAL A 183 12.06 6.24 -27.78
N TRP A 184 11.63 6.88 -28.84
CA TRP A 184 12.25 8.06 -29.41
C TRP A 184 11.20 9.10 -29.83
N ARG A 185 11.60 10.33 -30.11
CA ARG A 185 10.71 11.42 -30.47
C ARG A 185 10.92 11.87 -31.91
N SER A 186 9.81 11.96 -32.67
CA SER A 186 9.77 12.55 -34.01
C SER A 186 8.86 13.77 -33.96
N GLY A 187 9.44 14.97 -33.89
CA GLY A 187 8.65 16.18 -33.67
C GLY A 187 7.96 16.17 -32.30
N THR A 188 6.63 16.20 -32.29
CA THR A 188 5.77 16.12 -31.09
C THR A 188 5.40 14.69 -30.70
N ASP A 189 5.67 13.71 -31.56
CA ASP A 189 5.20 12.33 -31.39
C ASP A 189 6.25 11.45 -30.71
N LEU A 190 5.80 10.58 -29.81
CA LEU A 190 6.60 9.49 -29.28
C LEU A 190 6.42 8.26 -30.18
N LYS A 191 7.52 7.64 -30.56
CA LYS A 191 7.57 6.43 -31.39
C LYS A 191 8.39 5.35 -30.69
N ILE A 192 8.13 4.10 -31.07
CA ILE A 192 8.93 2.96 -30.65
C ILE A 192 9.72 2.49 -31.86
N SER A 193 11.06 2.40 -31.68
CA SER A 193 11.91 1.83 -32.72
C SER A 193 11.61 0.34 -32.91
N THR A 194 11.50 -0.08 -34.14
CA THR A 194 11.31 -1.50 -34.53
C THR A 194 12.64 -2.21 -34.78
N GLY A 195 13.75 -1.48 -34.65
CA GLY A 195 15.08 -1.96 -35.02
C GLY A 195 15.45 -1.63 -36.46
N PRO A 196 16.55 -2.17 -36.94
CA PRO A 196 17.01 -1.97 -38.31
C PRO A 196 16.12 -2.66 -39.33
#